data_b4337636796464eaf191a971435d3380
#
_entry.id   b4337636796464eaf191a971435d3380
#
_cell.length_a   1.000
_cell.length_b   1.000
_cell.length_c   1.000
_cell.angle_alpha   90.00
_cell.angle_beta   90.00
_cell.angle_gamma   90.00
#
_symmetry.space_group_name_H-M   'P 1'
#
loop_
_entity.id
_entity.type
_entity.pdbx_description
1 polymer ?
#
loop_
_entity_poly.entity_id
_entity_poly.type
_entity_poly.pdbx_seq_one_letter_code
_entity_poly.pdbx_strand_id
1 'polypeptide(L)'
;PGPSRTNPKLFLHPDRVPYTRSMEIPYLPGKPVLGPGPMARFLPPLEEGTVALAIERFGMQGNLVLDPFGASPRLALEAAQQGCSVLVAVNNPITRYVLRHTLNPFALDELQSALSRLAASAKDGGRLEPFLLDLYQTRCSRCGREVSAEYFVWDREENEPVLKFYACPHCNHTIEEPTNAE
;
A
#
# COMPACT_ATOMS: atom_id res chain seq x y z
N PRO A 1 7.59 -44.11 -19.70
CA PRO A 1 8.20 -43.13 -20.59
C PRO A 1 7.40 -41.84 -20.45
N GLY A 2 7.96 -40.90 -19.69
CA GLY A 2 7.37 -39.57 -19.49
C GLY A 2 7.83 -38.63 -20.61
N PRO A 3 7.07 -37.55 -20.90
CA PRO A 3 7.38 -36.62 -21.97
C PRO A 3 8.66 -35.81 -21.61
N SER A 4 9.61 -35.83 -22.56
CA SER A 4 10.84 -35.04 -22.50
C SER A 4 10.52 -33.54 -22.48
N ARG A 5 10.99 -32.86 -21.43
CA ARG A 5 10.99 -31.39 -21.37
C ARG A 5 12.05 -30.89 -22.36
N THR A 6 11.60 -30.43 -23.52
CA THR A 6 12.42 -29.66 -24.44
C THR A 6 12.62 -28.26 -23.84
N ASN A 7 13.85 -27.98 -23.42
CA ASN A 7 14.31 -26.65 -23.03
C ASN A 7 14.15 -25.70 -24.21
N PRO A 8 13.45 -24.56 -24.10
CA PRO A 8 13.46 -23.58 -25.18
C PRO A 8 14.86 -22.99 -25.26
N LYS A 9 15.55 -23.29 -26.36
CA LYS A 9 16.84 -22.65 -26.71
C LYS A 9 16.58 -21.16 -26.85
N LEU A 10 17.16 -20.37 -25.96
CA LEU A 10 17.22 -18.92 -26.08
C LEU A 10 18.05 -18.61 -27.34
N PHE A 11 17.39 -18.32 -28.45
CA PHE A 11 18.06 -17.86 -29.66
C PHE A 11 18.50 -16.40 -29.44
N LEU A 12 19.70 -16.23 -28.93
CA LEU A 12 20.43 -14.96 -29.03
C LEU A 12 20.88 -14.81 -30.49
N HIS A 13 20.18 -14.01 -31.24
CA HIS A 13 20.59 -13.60 -32.57
C HIS A 13 21.81 -12.69 -32.46
N PRO A 14 22.98 -13.05 -33.04
CA PRO A 14 24.23 -12.28 -32.92
C PRO A 14 24.22 -10.94 -33.66
N ASP A 15 23.17 -10.62 -34.44
CA ASP A 15 23.16 -9.46 -35.34
C ASP A 15 22.26 -8.31 -34.82
N ARG A 16 21.97 -8.25 -33.54
CA ARG A 16 21.15 -7.17 -33.03
C ARG A 16 21.88 -6.28 -32.05
N VAL A 17 22.15 -5.09 -32.59
CA VAL A 17 22.30 -3.77 -32.02
C VAL A 17 23.72 -3.40 -31.64
N PRO A 18 24.33 -2.46 -32.39
CA PRO A 18 25.46 -1.71 -31.87
C PRO A 18 25.00 -0.90 -30.66
N TYR A 19 25.49 -1.26 -29.50
CA TYR A 19 25.25 -0.61 -28.20
C TYR A 19 25.84 0.83 -28.14
N THR A 20 26.00 1.49 -29.25
CA THR A 20 26.67 2.80 -29.35
C THR A 20 25.80 3.94 -29.84
N ARG A 21 24.47 3.84 -29.72
CA ARG A 21 23.66 5.05 -29.71
C ARG A 21 23.46 5.44 -28.24
N SER A 22 24.12 6.50 -27.80
CA SER A 22 23.72 7.20 -26.58
C SER A 22 22.23 7.56 -26.72
N MET A 23 21.36 6.75 -26.13
CA MET A 23 19.95 7.12 -26.00
C MET A 23 19.95 8.25 -24.98
N GLU A 24 19.85 9.49 -25.45
CA GLU A 24 19.42 10.57 -24.57
C GLU A 24 18.02 10.18 -24.06
N ILE A 25 17.96 9.80 -22.80
CA ILE A 25 16.67 9.56 -22.12
C ILE A 25 16.11 10.96 -21.88
N PRO A 26 15.05 11.34 -22.61
CA PRO A 26 14.46 12.66 -22.42
C PRO A 26 13.83 12.74 -21.02
N TYR A 27 13.82 13.91 -20.44
CA TYR A 27 13.01 14.17 -19.25
C TYR A 27 11.52 13.90 -19.58
N LEU A 28 10.89 13.03 -18.79
CA LEU A 28 9.48 12.66 -18.91
C LEU A 28 8.76 13.23 -17.69
N PRO A 29 8.02 14.34 -17.86
CA PRO A 29 7.28 14.93 -16.74
C PRO A 29 6.11 14.05 -16.36
N GLY A 30 5.94 13.85 -15.06
CA GLY A 30 4.73 13.26 -14.47
C GLY A 30 3.94 14.29 -13.70
N LYS A 31 2.81 13.85 -13.12
CA LYS A 31 2.01 14.67 -12.21
C LYS A 31 2.26 14.20 -10.77
N PRO A 32 2.37 15.10 -9.81
CA PRO A 32 2.44 14.73 -8.41
C PRO A 32 1.23 13.88 -8.01
N VAL A 33 1.47 12.81 -7.26
CA VAL A 33 0.38 11.97 -6.74
C VAL A 33 -0.32 12.72 -5.62
N LEU A 34 -1.57 13.08 -5.82
CA LEU A 34 -2.41 13.70 -4.79
C LEU A 34 -2.95 12.60 -3.86
N GLY A 35 -2.76 12.78 -2.55
CA GLY A 35 -3.25 11.85 -1.54
C GLY A 35 -2.56 10.48 -1.60
N PRO A 36 -1.26 10.39 -1.38
CA PRO A 36 -0.57 9.10 -1.37
C PRO A 36 -1.24 8.18 -0.34
N GLY A 37 -1.52 6.94 -0.75
CA GLY A 37 -2.11 5.94 0.14
C GLY A 37 -1.22 5.64 1.36
N PRO A 38 -1.76 4.98 2.38
CA PRO A 38 -1.06 4.75 3.67
C PRO A 38 0.25 3.97 3.52
N MET A 39 0.40 3.20 2.45
CA MET A 39 1.62 2.43 2.16
C MET A 39 2.63 3.20 1.31
N ALA A 40 2.30 4.40 0.83
CA ALA A 40 3.16 5.17 -0.08
C ALA A 40 4.53 5.51 0.53
N ARG A 41 4.62 5.66 1.85
CA ARG A 41 5.89 5.89 2.58
C ARG A 41 6.93 4.78 2.42
N PHE A 42 6.50 3.59 2.01
CA PHE A 42 7.37 2.42 1.80
C PHE A 42 7.76 2.22 0.34
N LEU A 43 7.28 3.08 -0.55
CA LEU A 43 7.47 2.98 -1.99
C LEU A 43 8.22 4.21 -2.50
N PRO A 44 9.14 4.04 -3.47
CA PRO A 44 9.74 5.17 -4.15
C PRO A 44 8.65 6.04 -4.79
N PRO A 45 8.77 7.36 -4.76
CA PRO A 45 7.85 8.24 -5.45
C PRO A 45 8.00 8.04 -6.96
N LEU A 46 6.91 7.69 -7.62
CA LEU A 46 6.79 7.69 -9.08
C LEU A 46 5.63 8.61 -9.45
N GLU A 47 5.92 9.65 -10.22
CA GLU A 47 4.92 10.59 -10.68
C GLU A 47 3.93 9.92 -11.65
N GLU A 48 2.68 10.33 -11.58
CA GLU A 48 1.61 9.79 -12.40
C GLU A 48 1.77 10.18 -13.87
N GLY A 49 1.57 9.21 -14.76
CA GLY A 49 1.65 9.38 -16.21
C GLY A 49 3.05 9.28 -16.78
N THR A 50 4.11 9.23 -15.97
CA THR A 50 5.49 9.14 -16.46
C THR A 50 5.74 7.89 -17.31
N VAL A 51 5.23 6.74 -16.86
CA VAL A 51 5.41 5.47 -17.57
C VAL A 51 4.55 5.42 -18.83
N ALA A 52 3.32 5.89 -18.75
CA ALA A 52 2.43 5.98 -19.90
C ALA A 52 3.04 6.85 -21.01
N LEU A 53 3.56 8.02 -20.63
CA LEU A 53 4.24 8.95 -21.56
C LEU A 53 5.51 8.32 -22.17
N ALA A 54 6.27 7.55 -21.38
CA ALA A 54 7.44 6.82 -21.89
C ALA A 54 7.04 5.79 -22.96
N ILE A 55 6.02 4.99 -22.66
CA ILE A 55 5.53 3.95 -23.57
C ILE A 55 5.02 4.58 -24.88
N GLU A 56 4.26 5.66 -24.78
CA GLU A 56 3.76 6.41 -25.95
C GLU A 56 4.92 6.97 -26.78
N ARG A 57 5.85 7.68 -26.14
CA ARG A 57 6.96 8.36 -26.82
C ARG A 57 7.90 7.38 -27.53
N PHE A 58 8.11 6.21 -26.98
CA PHE A 58 8.96 5.18 -27.57
C PHE A 58 8.21 4.17 -28.43
N GLY A 59 6.90 4.35 -28.62
CA GLY A 59 6.08 3.47 -29.46
C GLY A 59 6.03 2.02 -28.95
N MET A 60 5.99 1.83 -27.63
CA MET A 60 6.07 0.50 -27.00
C MET A 60 4.72 -0.08 -26.58
N GLN A 61 3.61 0.50 -27.03
CA GLN A 61 2.26 0.01 -26.73
C GLN A 61 2.13 -1.47 -27.15
N GLY A 62 1.51 -2.28 -26.31
CA GLY A 62 1.28 -3.71 -26.56
C GLY A 62 2.50 -4.60 -26.41
N ASN A 63 3.68 -4.05 -26.10
CA ASN A 63 4.90 -4.83 -25.92
C ASN A 63 5.03 -5.39 -24.48
N LEU A 64 6.07 -6.20 -24.27
CA LEU A 64 6.46 -6.68 -22.94
C LEU A 64 7.34 -5.63 -22.25
N VAL A 65 6.92 -5.16 -21.10
CA VAL A 65 7.68 -4.28 -20.20
C VAL A 65 8.26 -5.12 -19.06
N LEU A 66 9.56 -5.01 -18.84
CA LEU A 66 10.26 -5.65 -17.72
C LEU A 66 10.61 -4.60 -16.66
N ASP A 67 10.08 -4.78 -15.45
CA ASP A 67 10.51 -4.05 -14.25
C ASP A 67 11.37 -4.97 -13.39
N PRO A 68 12.70 -4.88 -13.45
CA PRO A 68 13.59 -5.76 -12.71
C PRO A 68 13.73 -5.41 -11.22
N PHE A 69 13.17 -4.29 -10.79
CA PHE A 69 13.30 -3.81 -9.42
C PHE A 69 11.99 -3.83 -8.63
N GLY A 70 10.84 -3.88 -9.31
CA GLY A 70 9.54 -3.87 -8.67
C GLY A 70 9.36 -2.67 -7.75
N ALA A 71 9.87 -1.52 -8.17
CA ALA A 71 9.96 -0.36 -7.29
C ALA A 71 8.58 0.25 -6.97
N SER A 72 7.67 0.25 -7.93
CA SER A 72 6.36 0.89 -7.76
C SER A 72 5.25 0.12 -8.49
N PRO A 73 4.12 -0.16 -7.81
CA PRO A 73 2.93 -0.70 -8.46
C PRO A 73 2.39 0.15 -9.61
N ARG A 74 2.64 1.46 -9.56
CA ARG A 74 2.21 2.42 -10.58
C ARG A 74 2.84 2.11 -11.94
N LEU A 75 4.10 1.69 -11.98
CA LEU A 75 4.76 1.31 -13.24
C LEU A 75 3.97 0.21 -13.94
N ALA A 76 3.66 -0.86 -13.21
CA ALA A 76 2.92 -1.99 -13.76
C ALA A 76 1.50 -1.59 -14.19
N LEU A 77 0.83 -0.75 -13.38
CA LEU A 77 -0.52 -0.29 -13.67
C LEU A 77 -0.57 0.56 -14.94
N GLU A 78 0.29 1.59 -15.03
CA GLU A 78 0.34 2.48 -16.19
C GLU A 78 0.73 1.73 -17.47
N ALA A 79 1.70 0.82 -17.39
CA ALA A 79 2.09 0.00 -18.52
C ALA A 79 0.94 -0.93 -18.98
N ALA A 80 0.22 -1.56 -18.05
CA ALA A 80 -0.95 -2.38 -18.36
C ALA A 80 -2.07 -1.56 -19.02
N GLN A 81 -2.32 -0.34 -18.56
CA GLN A 81 -3.29 0.59 -19.14
C GLN A 81 -2.93 0.98 -20.58
N GLN A 82 -1.65 0.95 -20.94
CA GLN A 82 -1.17 1.14 -22.33
C GLN A 82 -1.19 -0.16 -23.14
N GLY A 83 -1.84 -1.22 -22.64
CA GLY A 83 -1.96 -2.52 -23.32
C GLY A 83 -0.69 -3.36 -23.27
N CYS A 84 0.32 -2.99 -22.47
CA CYS A 84 1.54 -3.76 -22.35
C CYS A 84 1.35 -4.98 -21.42
N SER A 85 2.05 -6.06 -21.73
CA SER A 85 2.29 -7.13 -20.75
C SER A 85 3.42 -6.72 -19.83
N VAL A 86 3.29 -6.95 -18.52
CA VAL A 86 4.30 -6.50 -17.56
C VAL A 86 4.86 -7.68 -16.77
N LEU A 87 6.19 -7.79 -16.75
CA LEU A 87 6.90 -8.74 -15.89
C LEU A 87 7.63 -7.95 -14.79
N VAL A 88 7.27 -8.19 -13.55
CA VAL A 88 7.84 -7.48 -12.39
C VAL A 88 8.62 -8.44 -11.51
N ALA A 89 9.90 -8.12 -11.25
CA ALA A 89 10.71 -8.81 -10.25
C ALA A 89 10.63 -8.04 -8.92
N VAL A 90 10.02 -8.64 -7.89
CA VAL A 90 9.81 -7.99 -6.59
C VAL A 90 10.46 -8.80 -5.49
N ASN A 91 11.45 -8.23 -4.83
CA ASN A 91 12.09 -8.82 -3.66
C ASN A 91 11.55 -8.24 -2.33
N ASN A 92 11.00 -7.03 -2.36
CA ASN A 92 10.39 -6.40 -1.18
C ASN A 92 8.97 -6.94 -0.94
N PRO A 93 8.67 -7.59 0.21
CA PRO A 93 7.35 -8.15 0.50
C PRO A 93 6.25 -7.09 0.58
N ILE A 94 6.57 -5.87 1.01
CA ILE A 94 5.61 -4.77 1.08
C ILE A 94 5.20 -4.35 -0.33
N THR A 95 6.18 -4.10 -1.21
CA THR A 95 5.90 -3.75 -2.61
C THR A 95 5.13 -4.86 -3.32
N ARG A 96 5.49 -6.14 -3.07
CA ARG A 96 4.76 -7.28 -3.62
C ARG A 96 3.30 -7.31 -3.18
N TYR A 97 3.06 -7.05 -1.89
CA TYR A 97 1.70 -6.98 -1.33
C TYR A 97 0.89 -5.85 -1.98
N VAL A 98 1.45 -4.64 -2.02
CA VAL A 98 0.77 -3.47 -2.62
C VAL A 98 0.52 -3.70 -4.10
N LEU A 99 1.52 -4.18 -4.86
CA LEU A 99 1.38 -4.50 -6.30
C LEU A 99 0.23 -5.48 -6.55
N ARG A 100 0.19 -6.58 -5.79
CA ARG A 100 -0.85 -7.60 -5.94
C ARG A 100 -2.25 -7.03 -5.74
N HIS A 101 -2.45 -6.19 -4.72
CA HIS A 101 -3.77 -5.65 -4.39
C HIS A 101 -4.15 -4.43 -5.23
N THR A 102 -3.17 -3.70 -5.78
CA THR A 102 -3.44 -2.64 -6.75
C THR A 102 -3.89 -3.20 -8.11
N LEU A 103 -3.25 -4.29 -8.55
CA LEU A 103 -3.58 -4.92 -9.84
C LEU A 103 -4.79 -5.85 -9.78
N ASN A 104 -5.09 -6.38 -8.60
CA ASN A 104 -6.22 -7.28 -8.37
C ASN A 104 -6.92 -6.89 -7.05
N PRO A 105 -7.66 -5.79 -7.04
CA PRO A 105 -8.37 -5.34 -5.85
C PRO A 105 -9.47 -6.31 -5.45
N PHE A 106 -9.70 -6.43 -4.14
CA PHE A 106 -10.84 -7.18 -3.61
C PHE A 106 -12.16 -6.51 -3.98
N ALA A 107 -13.19 -7.31 -4.18
CA ALA A 107 -14.54 -6.81 -4.24
C ALA A 107 -14.93 -6.21 -2.88
N LEU A 108 -15.62 -5.07 -2.89
CA LEU A 108 -15.95 -4.35 -1.65
C LEU A 108 -16.80 -5.17 -0.69
N ASP A 109 -17.75 -5.93 -1.21
CA ASP A 109 -18.62 -6.82 -0.45
C ASP A 109 -17.85 -7.99 0.20
N GLU A 110 -16.87 -8.54 -0.49
CA GLU A 110 -15.97 -9.57 0.07
C GLU A 110 -15.15 -9.01 1.23
N LEU A 111 -14.61 -7.79 1.06
CA LEU A 111 -13.85 -7.11 2.11
C LEU A 111 -14.73 -6.82 3.33
N GLN A 112 -15.94 -6.27 3.12
CA GLN A 112 -16.90 -6.00 4.18
C GLN A 112 -17.31 -7.27 4.93
N SER A 113 -17.56 -8.36 4.20
CA SER A 113 -17.88 -9.66 4.78
C SER A 113 -16.72 -10.23 5.61
N ALA A 114 -15.47 -10.06 5.13
CA ALA A 114 -14.28 -10.49 5.85
C ALA A 114 -14.07 -9.68 7.14
N LEU A 115 -14.25 -8.36 7.10
CA LEU A 115 -14.18 -7.48 8.27
C LEU A 115 -15.28 -7.82 9.30
N SER A 116 -16.51 -8.06 8.85
CA SER A 116 -17.60 -8.45 9.75
C SER A 116 -17.34 -9.80 10.45
N ARG A 117 -16.77 -10.77 9.73
CA ARG A 117 -16.34 -12.05 10.33
C ARG A 117 -15.22 -11.86 11.34
N LEU A 118 -14.25 -10.99 11.01
CA LEU A 118 -13.14 -10.66 11.92
C LEU A 118 -13.66 -10.00 13.19
N ALA A 119 -14.54 -9.00 13.07
CA ALA A 119 -15.17 -8.30 14.19
C ALA A 119 -15.96 -9.26 15.11
N ALA A 120 -16.60 -10.27 14.52
CA ALA A 120 -17.35 -11.30 15.26
C ALA A 120 -16.49 -12.45 15.81
N SER A 121 -15.19 -12.52 15.48
CA SER A 121 -14.32 -13.60 15.95
C SER A 121 -14.15 -13.57 17.47
N ALA A 122 -13.90 -14.75 18.06
CA ALA A 122 -13.76 -14.88 19.50
C ALA A 122 -12.44 -14.25 20.00
N LYS A 123 -12.52 -13.47 21.07
CA LYS A 123 -11.39 -12.90 21.79
C LYS A 123 -11.69 -12.86 23.29
N ASP A 124 -10.90 -13.55 24.08
CA ASP A 124 -10.97 -13.56 25.57
C ASP A 124 -12.38 -13.77 26.15
N GLY A 125 -13.14 -14.72 25.56
CA GLY A 125 -14.52 -15.05 26.00
C GLY A 125 -15.63 -14.15 25.44
N GLY A 126 -15.29 -13.16 24.62
CA GLY A 126 -16.21 -12.25 23.94
C GLY A 126 -15.96 -12.17 22.43
N ARG A 127 -16.46 -11.10 21.82
CA ARG A 127 -16.20 -10.76 20.41
C ARG A 127 -15.02 -9.80 20.33
N LEU A 128 -14.23 -9.90 19.26
CA LEU A 128 -13.06 -9.06 19.02
C LEU A 128 -13.41 -7.56 18.95
N GLU A 129 -14.50 -7.20 18.29
CA GLU A 129 -14.88 -5.79 18.12
C GLU A 129 -15.13 -5.07 19.45
N PRO A 130 -16.03 -5.53 20.36
CA PRO A 130 -16.18 -4.92 21.67
C PRO A 130 -14.88 -4.91 22.47
N PHE A 131 -14.11 -5.98 22.45
CA PHE A 131 -12.81 -6.04 23.12
C PHE A 131 -11.88 -4.92 22.65
N LEU A 132 -11.78 -4.67 21.34
CA LEU A 132 -10.95 -3.58 20.80
C LEU A 132 -11.49 -2.20 21.17
N LEU A 133 -12.83 -2.01 21.13
CA LEU A 133 -13.44 -0.75 21.51
C LEU A 133 -13.21 -0.40 22.98
N ASP A 134 -13.25 -1.40 23.87
CA ASP A 134 -13.01 -1.22 25.30
C ASP A 134 -11.59 -0.73 25.60
N LEU A 135 -10.58 -1.11 24.76
CA LEU A 135 -9.22 -0.61 24.90
C LEU A 135 -9.08 0.90 24.68
N TYR A 136 -10.04 1.50 24.00
CA TYR A 136 -10.07 2.92 23.71
C TYR A 136 -11.00 3.72 24.65
N GLN A 137 -11.68 3.05 25.60
CA GLN A 137 -12.54 3.73 26.56
C GLN A 137 -11.70 4.52 27.57
N THR A 138 -12.11 5.77 27.81
CA THR A 138 -11.51 6.66 28.80
C THR A 138 -12.57 7.60 29.36
N ARG A 139 -12.18 8.50 30.25
CA ARG A 139 -13.08 9.53 30.80
C ARG A 139 -12.63 10.91 30.38
N CYS A 140 -13.61 11.76 30.10
CA CYS A 140 -13.37 13.16 29.83
C CYS A 140 -12.95 13.88 31.10
N SER A 141 -11.78 14.52 31.13
CA SER A 141 -11.28 15.28 32.29
C SER A 141 -12.17 16.46 32.66
N ARG A 142 -12.97 16.99 31.70
CA ARG A 142 -13.84 18.15 31.95
C ARG A 142 -15.21 17.78 32.53
N CYS A 143 -15.86 16.73 32.04
CA CYS A 143 -17.23 16.38 32.43
C CYS A 143 -17.38 15.01 33.10
N GLY A 144 -16.30 14.23 33.23
CA GLY A 144 -16.26 12.91 33.87
C GLY A 144 -16.98 11.79 33.13
N ARG A 145 -17.58 12.05 31.96
CA ARG A 145 -18.30 11.04 31.18
C ARG A 145 -17.35 10.16 30.41
N GLU A 146 -17.78 8.92 30.18
CA GLU A 146 -17.06 7.99 29.33
C GLU A 146 -17.04 8.47 27.89
N VAL A 147 -15.87 8.38 27.27
CA VAL A 147 -15.59 8.75 25.88
C VAL A 147 -14.60 7.78 25.29
N SER A 148 -14.59 7.66 23.97
CA SER A 148 -13.58 6.87 23.28
C SER A 148 -12.40 7.75 22.89
N ALA A 149 -11.17 7.33 23.20
CA ALA A 149 -9.98 7.95 22.67
C ALA A 149 -9.88 7.69 21.16
N GLU A 150 -9.44 8.69 20.42
CA GLU A 150 -9.16 8.55 18.98
C GLU A 150 -7.79 7.89 18.76
N TYR A 151 -6.83 8.25 19.60
CA TYR A 151 -5.50 7.63 19.61
C TYR A 151 -4.81 7.78 20.96
N PHE A 152 -3.76 6.96 21.14
CA PHE A 152 -2.80 7.07 22.21
C PHE A 152 -1.41 7.34 21.66
N VAL A 153 -0.63 8.19 22.34
CA VAL A 153 0.80 8.32 22.14
C VAL A 153 1.49 7.30 23.02
N TRP A 154 2.33 6.49 22.42
CA TRP A 154 2.97 5.34 23.08
C TRP A 154 4.44 5.63 23.35
N ASP A 155 4.89 5.47 24.59
CA ASP A 155 6.31 5.43 24.92
C ASP A 155 6.87 4.05 24.55
N ARG A 156 7.90 4.03 23.72
CA ARG A 156 8.49 2.79 23.23
C ARG A 156 9.46 2.15 24.22
N GLU A 157 10.06 2.93 25.12
CA GLU A 157 11.03 2.45 26.11
C GLU A 157 10.30 1.76 27.25
N GLU A 158 9.22 2.38 27.74
CA GLU A 158 8.41 1.84 28.84
C GLU A 158 7.30 0.91 28.34
N ASN A 159 7.04 0.90 27.03
CA ASN A 159 5.99 0.13 26.39
C ASN A 159 4.58 0.41 26.95
N GLU A 160 4.32 1.68 27.26
CA GLU A 160 3.06 2.15 27.84
C GLU A 160 2.50 3.36 27.09
N PRO A 161 1.14 3.58 27.09
CA PRO A 161 0.55 4.78 26.55
C PRO A 161 0.76 5.95 27.53
N VAL A 162 1.35 7.05 27.04
CA VAL A 162 1.67 8.23 27.87
C VAL A 162 0.68 9.39 27.68
N LEU A 163 0.12 9.54 26.48
CA LEU A 163 -0.91 10.54 26.20
C LEU A 163 -2.12 9.88 25.54
N LYS A 164 -3.29 10.48 25.74
CA LYS A 164 -4.54 10.12 25.08
C LYS A 164 -5.14 11.36 24.42
N PHE A 165 -5.69 11.17 23.23
CA PHE A 165 -6.44 12.22 22.52
C PHE A 165 -7.90 11.80 22.34
N TYR A 166 -8.82 12.70 22.64
CA TYR A 166 -10.24 12.49 22.42
C TYR A 166 -11.01 13.80 22.17
N ALA A 167 -12.14 13.68 21.48
CA ALA A 167 -13.14 14.73 21.36
C ALA A 167 -14.39 14.30 22.11
N CYS A 168 -14.73 15.00 23.20
CA CYS A 168 -15.89 14.67 24.01
C CYS A 168 -17.19 15.15 23.35
N PRO A 169 -18.12 14.27 22.98
CA PRO A 169 -19.39 14.65 22.36
C PRO A 169 -20.36 15.31 23.35
N HIS A 170 -20.10 15.21 24.65
CA HIS A 170 -21.00 15.70 25.68
C HIS A 170 -20.75 17.16 26.08
N CYS A 171 -19.50 17.62 26.02
CA CYS A 171 -19.12 18.97 26.39
C CYS A 171 -18.28 19.70 25.35
N ASN A 172 -18.12 19.11 24.16
CA ASN A 172 -17.31 19.61 23.05
C ASN A 172 -15.85 19.93 23.44
N HIS A 173 -15.34 19.22 24.48
CA HIS A 173 -13.94 19.35 24.90
C HIS A 173 -13.06 18.45 24.06
N THR A 174 -12.09 19.03 23.40
CA THR A 174 -11.08 18.30 22.59
C THR A 174 -9.72 18.54 23.21
N ILE A 175 -9.02 17.49 23.58
CA ILE A 175 -7.74 17.61 24.28
C ILE A 175 -6.83 16.39 24.02
N GLU A 176 -5.54 16.65 24.05
CA GLU A 176 -4.50 15.65 24.24
C GLU A 176 -3.97 15.81 25.69
N GLU A 177 -4.06 14.79 26.49
CA GLU A 177 -3.71 14.82 27.90
C GLU A 177 -3.01 13.52 28.34
N PRO A 178 -2.26 13.53 29.47
CA PRO A 178 -1.67 12.31 30.02
C PRO A 178 -2.70 11.22 30.29
N THR A 179 -2.33 9.96 30.04
CA THR A 179 -3.21 8.80 30.28
C THR A 179 -3.62 8.67 31.74
N ASN A 180 -2.77 9.13 32.68
CA ASN A 180 -2.98 9.05 34.13
C ASN A 180 -3.67 10.30 34.71
N ALA A 181 -4.17 11.22 33.87
CA ALA A 181 -4.97 12.35 34.35
C ALA A 181 -6.39 11.84 34.67
N GLU A 182 -6.61 11.42 35.92
CA GLU A 182 -7.92 11.17 36.54
C GLU A 182 -8.42 12.40 37.31
#